data_741a0a57fb3bb39aff3e20b8e1b2732b
#
_entry.id   741a0a57fb3bb39aff3e20b8e1b2732b
#
_cell.length_a   1.000
_cell.length_b   1.000
_cell.length_c   1.000
_cell.angle_alpha   90.00
_cell.angle_beta   90.00
_cell.angle_gamma   90.00
#
_symmetry.space_group_name_H-M   'P 1'
#
loop_
_entity.id
_entity.type
_entity.pdbx_description
1 polymer ?
#
loop_
_entity_poly.entity_id
_entity_poly.type
_entity_poly.pdbx_seq_one_letter_code
_entity_poly.pdbx_strand_id
1 'polypeptide(L)'
;HMEEDIATIKKAMTKISDLAGRTDAQSLNQIARWVTTKESHAQNVQETILNYFLAQRIKEKQKGDEGRQKYVDQTLLLHQLIVVAMKCKQTVDQSRCDAALKIVQNFTNSYFDDHGIDHIKSLKKG
;
A
#
# COMPACT_ATOMS: atom_id res chain seq x y z
N HIS A 1 6.36 -7.03 0.07
CA HIS A 1 5.84 -6.19 -1.02
C HIS A 1 4.46 -5.65 -0.69
N MET A 2 4.19 -4.42 -1.11
CA MET A 2 2.93 -3.75 -0.81
C MET A 2 1.71 -4.47 -1.39
N GLU A 3 1.80 -5.00 -2.60
CA GLU A 3 0.68 -5.73 -3.21
C GLU A 3 0.35 -7.02 -2.44
N GLU A 4 1.37 -7.72 -1.98
CA GLU A 4 1.19 -8.93 -1.15
C GLU A 4 0.57 -8.57 0.20
N ASP A 5 1.01 -7.46 0.82
CA ASP A 5 0.42 -6.98 2.06
C ASP A 5 -1.07 -6.65 1.88
N ILE A 6 -1.42 -5.96 0.79
CA ILE A 6 -2.82 -5.61 0.50
C ILE A 6 -3.67 -6.86 0.29
N ALA A 7 -3.14 -7.86 -0.42
CA ALA A 7 -3.85 -9.14 -0.61
C ALA A 7 -4.12 -9.85 0.72
N THR A 8 -3.15 -9.83 1.63
CA THR A 8 -3.31 -10.41 2.97
C THR A 8 -4.32 -9.63 3.80
N ILE A 9 -4.31 -8.30 3.73
CA ILE A 9 -5.31 -7.45 4.39
C ILE A 9 -6.71 -7.83 3.91
N LYS A 10 -6.90 -7.95 2.60
CA LYS A 10 -8.20 -8.31 2.02
C LYS A 10 -8.67 -9.69 2.49
N LYS A 11 -7.77 -10.66 2.50
CA LYS A 11 -8.04 -12.00 3.02
C LYS A 11 -8.48 -11.95 4.49
N ALA A 12 -7.77 -11.17 5.31
CA ALA A 12 -8.10 -11.02 6.72
C ALA A 12 -9.51 -10.42 6.90
N MET A 13 -9.86 -9.40 6.12
CA MET A 13 -11.20 -8.81 6.13
C MET A 13 -12.29 -9.85 5.80
N THR A 14 -12.03 -10.69 4.79
CA THR A 14 -12.95 -11.76 4.41
C THR A 14 -13.15 -12.75 5.56
N LYS A 15 -12.05 -13.17 6.20
CA LYS A 15 -12.12 -14.12 7.32
C LYS A 15 -12.84 -13.54 8.52
N ILE A 16 -12.62 -12.26 8.83
CA ILE A 16 -13.34 -11.58 9.92
C ILE A 16 -14.84 -11.54 9.60
N SER A 17 -15.19 -11.18 8.38
CA SER A 17 -16.60 -11.10 7.94
C SER A 17 -17.29 -12.48 7.96
N ASP A 18 -16.57 -13.53 7.58
CA ASP A 18 -17.11 -14.90 7.60
C ASP A 18 -17.43 -15.36 9.02
N LEU A 19 -16.71 -14.87 10.01
CA LEU A 19 -16.88 -15.23 11.42
C LEU A 19 -17.78 -14.25 12.17
N ALA A 20 -18.28 -13.21 11.50
CA ALA A 20 -19.10 -12.18 12.14
C ALA A 20 -20.37 -12.78 12.74
N GLY A 21 -20.71 -12.33 13.95
CA GLY A 21 -21.89 -12.82 14.67
C GLY A 21 -21.68 -14.08 15.48
N ARG A 22 -20.56 -14.78 15.32
CA ARG A 22 -20.24 -15.94 16.16
C ARG A 22 -19.71 -15.48 17.51
N THR A 23 -20.12 -16.18 18.57
CA THR A 23 -19.77 -15.81 19.95
C THR A 23 -19.03 -16.91 20.68
N ASP A 24 -18.75 -18.04 20.03
CA ASP A 24 -17.98 -19.12 20.63
C ASP A 24 -16.49 -18.72 20.77
N ALA A 25 -15.80 -19.27 21.74
CA ALA A 25 -14.44 -18.91 22.07
C ALA A 25 -13.47 -19.10 20.89
N GLN A 26 -13.62 -20.19 20.14
CA GLN A 26 -12.75 -20.48 19.01
C GLN A 26 -12.92 -19.44 17.89
N SER A 27 -14.14 -19.07 17.57
CA SER A 27 -14.41 -18.06 16.55
C SER A 27 -13.89 -16.70 16.97
N LEU A 28 -14.08 -16.30 18.23
CA LEU A 28 -13.55 -15.03 18.74
C LEU A 28 -12.03 -15.01 18.71
N ASN A 29 -11.39 -16.13 19.05
CA ASN A 29 -9.92 -16.24 18.96
C ASN A 29 -9.44 -16.07 17.53
N GLN A 30 -10.11 -16.67 16.55
CA GLN A 30 -9.74 -16.53 15.14
C GLN A 30 -9.98 -15.10 14.62
N ILE A 31 -11.08 -14.47 15.01
CA ILE A 31 -11.34 -13.06 14.67
C ILE A 31 -10.18 -12.18 15.17
N ALA A 32 -9.78 -12.36 16.43
CA ALA A 32 -8.69 -11.57 17.01
C ALA A 32 -7.38 -11.76 16.24
N ARG A 33 -7.06 -12.98 15.82
CA ARG A 33 -5.86 -13.27 15.05
C ARG A 33 -5.89 -12.61 13.68
N TRP A 34 -7.02 -12.66 13.00
CA TRP A 34 -7.16 -12.02 11.69
C TRP A 34 -7.14 -10.50 11.79
N VAL A 35 -7.71 -9.92 12.85
CA VAL A 35 -7.59 -8.48 13.12
C VAL A 35 -6.12 -8.09 13.29
N THR A 36 -5.35 -8.84 14.07
CA THR A 36 -3.92 -8.60 14.24
C THR A 36 -3.16 -8.69 12.92
N THR A 37 -3.48 -9.70 12.10
CA THR A 37 -2.88 -9.87 10.77
C THR A 37 -3.17 -8.66 9.89
N LYS A 38 -4.42 -8.22 9.84
CA LYS A 38 -4.84 -7.05 9.07
C LYS A 38 -4.06 -5.80 9.49
N GLU A 39 -4.01 -5.56 10.81
CA GLU A 39 -3.28 -4.41 11.36
C GLU A 39 -1.79 -4.43 11.00
N SER A 40 -1.15 -5.60 11.16
CA SER A 40 0.28 -5.76 10.89
C SER A 40 0.63 -5.52 9.42
N HIS A 41 -0.16 -6.04 8.51
CA HIS A 41 0.10 -5.87 7.08
C HIS A 41 -0.18 -4.44 6.62
N ALA A 42 -1.21 -3.78 7.16
CA ALA A 42 -1.43 -2.36 6.89
C ALA A 42 -0.29 -1.50 7.43
N GLN A 43 0.23 -1.85 8.61
CA GLN A 43 1.41 -1.18 9.18
C GLN A 43 2.63 -1.35 8.28
N ASN A 44 2.85 -2.55 7.73
CA ASN A 44 3.95 -2.81 6.80
C ASN A 44 3.88 -1.90 5.58
N VAL A 45 2.69 -1.69 5.02
CA VAL A 45 2.50 -0.77 3.90
C VAL A 45 2.92 0.65 4.29
N GLN A 46 2.46 1.12 5.45
CA GLN A 46 2.79 2.47 5.93
C GLN A 46 4.29 2.65 6.16
N GLU A 47 4.94 1.66 6.77
CA GLU A 47 6.38 1.70 7.03
C GLU A 47 7.19 1.68 5.74
N THR A 48 6.79 0.88 4.76
CA THR A 48 7.44 0.85 3.44
C THR A 48 7.37 2.22 2.78
N ILE A 49 6.21 2.87 2.83
CA ILE A 49 6.04 4.20 2.25
C ILE A 49 6.95 5.21 2.96
N LEU A 50 6.93 5.23 4.29
CA LEU A 50 7.67 6.23 5.07
C LEU A 50 9.17 6.03 4.98
N ASN A 51 9.64 4.80 5.17
CA ASN A 51 11.07 4.54 5.34
C ASN A 51 11.79 4.25 4.04
N TYR A 52 11.14 3.56 3.10
CA TYR A 52 11.77 3.22 1.83
C TYR A 52 11.52 4.30 0.77
N PHE A 53 10.26 4.65 0.52
CA PHE A 53 9.95 5.60 -0.55
C PHE A 53 10.17 7.05 -0.13
N LEU A 54 9.42 7.54 0.84
CA LEU A 54 9.46 8.98 1.18
C LEU A 54 10.81 9.40 1.76
N ALA A 55 11.42 8.58 2.61
CA ALA A 55 12.70 8.95 3.21
C ALA A 55 13.90 8.78 2.28
N GLN A 56 13.84 7.84 1.32
CA GLN A 56 15.03 7.47 0.56
C GLN A 56 14.90 7.62 -0.96
N ARG A 57 13.75 7.34 -1.54
CA ARG A 57 13.61 7.20 -2.99
C ARG A 57 12.93 8.37 -3.67
N ILE A 58 12.04 9.05 -2.97
CA ILE A 58 11.35 10.22 -3.53
C ILE A 58 12.17 11.45 -3.17
N LYS A 59 12.89 11.98 -4.17
CA LYS A 59 13.79 13.12 -3.96
C LYS A 59 13.01 14.42 -4.06
N GLU A 60 13.13 15.25 -3.02
CA GLU A 60 12.48 16.56 -2.98
C GLU A 60 12.92 17.42 -4.16
N LYS A 61 11.97 18.08 -4.78
CA LYS A 61 12.17 19.05 -5.85
C LYS A 61 11.55 20.39 -5.46
N GLN A 62 12.29 21.44 -5.65
CA GLN A 62 11.79 22.77 -5.35
C GLN A 62 10.85 23.26 -6.47
N LYS A 63 10.03 24.24 -6.14
CA LYS A 63 9.15 24.87 -7.11
C LYS A 63 9.99 25.45 -8.25
N GLY A 64 9.65 25.09 -9.49
CA GLY A 64 10.38 25.50 -10.66
C GLY A 64 11.45 24.53 -11.13
N ASP A 65 11.81 23.53 -10.33
CA ASP A 65 12.77 22.51 -10.73
C ASP A 65 12.18 21.56 -11.76
N GLU A 66 13.03 21.02 -12.63
CA GLU A 66 12.64 19.91 -13.49
C GLU A 66 12.27 18.72 -12.62
N GLY A 67 11.16 18.06 -12.96
CA GLY A 67 10.65 16.92 -12.20
C GLY A 67 9.79 17.30 -10.99
N ARG A 68 9.53 18.59 -10.76
CA ARG A 68 8.70 19.03 -9.63
C ARG A 68 7.29 18.44 -9.69
N GLN A 69 6.65 18.42 -10.86
CA GLN A 69 5.29 17.89 -10.99
C GLN A 69 5.24 16.40 -10.66
N LYS A 70 6.23 15.64 -11.14
CA LYS A 70 6.31 14.22 -10.86
C LYS A 70 6.55 13.94 -9.37
N TYR A 71 7.40 14.72 -8.74
CA TYR A 71 7.60 14.66 -7.29
C TYR A 71 6.29 14.89 -6.54
N VAL A 72 5.53 15.93 -6.91
CA VAL A 72 4.24 16.23 -6.29
C VAL A 72 3.27 15.08 -6.49
N ASP A 73 3.12 14.58 -7.72
CA ASP A 73 2.19 13.51 -8.03
C ASP A 73 2.51 12.21 -7.28
N GLN A 74 3.77 11.81 -7.25
CA GLN A 74 4.20 10.61 -6.53
C GLN A 74 4.00 10.76 -5.02
N THR A 75 4.32 11.93 -4.47
CA THR A 75 4.13 12.20 -3.04
C THR A 75 2.65 12.13 -2.66
N LEU A 76 1.78 12.69 -3.49
CA LEU A 76 0.33 12.62 -3.25
C LEU A 76 -0.19 11.18 -3.29
N LEU A 77 0.26 10.38 -4.26
CA LEU A 77 -0.13 8.96 -4.33
C LEU A 77 0.30 8.19 -3.07
N LEU A 78 1.52 8.42 -2.61
CA LEU A 78 2.02 7.77 -1.40
C LEU A 78 1.26 8.23 -0.16
N HIS A 79 0.91 9.52 -0.08
CA HIS A 79 0.07 10.00 1.02
C HIS A 79 -1.31 9.37 1.00
N GLN A 80 -1.94 9.30 -0.17
CA GLN A 80 -3.24 8.63 -0.32
C GLN A 80 -3.17 7.17 0.14
N LEU A 81 -2.08 6.48 -0.18
CA LEU A 81 -1.89 5.09 0.21
C LEU A 81 -1.75 4.94 1.74
N ILE A 82 -1.02 5.84 2.40
CA ILE A 82 -0.93 5.86 3.87
C ILE A 82 -2.33 6.00 4.48
N VAL A 83 -3.13 6.92 3.94
CA VAL A 83 -4.50 7.17 4.43
C VAL A 83 -5.39 5.95 4.23
N VAL A 84 -5.34 5.33 3.05
CA VAL A 84 -6.14 4.13 2.78
C VAL A 84 -5.70 2.95 3.66
N ALA A 85 -4.39 2.80 3.89
CA ALA A 85 -3.88 1.78 4.80
C ALA A 85 -4.44 1.96 6.22
N MET A 86 -4.55 3.22 6.69
CA MET A 86 -5.20 3.51 7.97
C MET A 86 -6.67 3.09 7.96
N LYS A 87 -7.39 3.36 6.87
CA LYS A 87 -8.78 2.92 6.73
C LYS A 87 -8.91 1.40 6.73
N CYS A 88 -7.94 0.69 6.15
CA CYS A 88 -7.89 -0.77 6.22
C CYS A 88 -7.72 -1.27 7.66
N LYS A 89 -6.97 -0.55 8.50
CA LYS A 89 -6.88 -0.89 9.92
C LYS A 89 -8.23 -0.75 10.62
N GLN A 90 -9.00 0.25 10.26
CA GLN A 90 -10.21 0.67 10.97
C GLN A 90 -11.48 -0.03 10.53
N THR A 91 -11.47 -0.77 9.41
CA THR A 91 -12.68 -1.35 8.82
C THR A 91 -12.43 -2.75 8.32
N VAL A 92 -13.53 -3.42 7.91
CA VAL A 92 -13.49 -4.68 7.15
C VAL A 92 -14.04 -4.47 5.74
N ASP A 93 -14.08 -3.24 5.28
CA ASP A 93 -14.57 -2.87 3.95
C ASP A 93 -13.50 -3.18 2.89
N GLN A 94 -13.73 -4.25 2.13
CA GLN A 94 -12.79 -4.73 1.12
C GLN A 94 -12.55 -3.71 -0.01
N SER A 95 -13.47 -2.77 -0.22
CA SER A 95 -13.28 -1.72 -1.22
C SER A 95 -12.06 -0.84 -0.91
N ARG A 96 -11.66 -0.76 0.37
CA ARG A 96 -10.44 -0.04 0.77
C ARG A 96 -9.19 -0.73 0.23
N CYS A 97 -9.19 -2.06 0.19
CA CYS A 97 -8.09 -2.82 -0.40
C CYS A 97 -8.02 -2.62 -1.92
N ASP A 98 -9.16 -2.60 -2.59
CA ASP A 98 -9.21 -2.36 -4.03
C ASP A 98 -8.71 -0.95 -4.37
N ALA A 99 -9.08 0.04 -3.58
CA ALA A 99 -8.57 1.41 -3.71
C ALA A 99 -7.06 1.47 -3.47
N ALA A 100 -6.57 0.79 -2.44
CA ALA A 100 -5.14 0.72 -2.14
C ALA A 100 -4.35 0.10 -3.29
N LEU A 101 -4.85 -1.00 -3.84
CA LEU A 101 -4.20 -1.69 -4.95
C LEU A 101 -4.10 -0.78 -6.18
N LYS A 102 -5.16 -0.05 -6.49
CA LYS A 102 -5.16 0.88 -7.61
C LYS A 102 -4.12 2.00 -7.42
N ILE A 103 -4.01 2.54 -6.21
CA ILE A 103 -3.00 3.56 -5.89
C ILE A 103 -1.60 2.99 -6.06
N VAL A 104 -1.35 1.77 -5.56
CA VAL A 104 -0.06 1.08 -5.73
C VAL A 104 0.29 0.93 -7.21
N GLN A 105 -0.68 0.51 -8.03
CA GLN A 105 -0.47 0.35 -9.47
C GLN A 105 -0.13 1.67 -10.14
N ASN A 106 -0.86 2.74 -9.81
CA ASN A 106 -0.59 4.07 -10.35
C ASN A 106 0.80 4.57 -9.93
N PHE A 107 1.16 4.38 -8.67
CA PHE A 107 2.49 4.76 -8.19
C PHE A 107 3.59 3.94 -8.86
N THR A 108 3.41 2.64 -8.95
CA THR A 108 4.37 1.73 -9.58
C THR A 108 4.61 2.11 -11.03
N ASN A 109 3.55 2.41 -11.79
CA ASN A 109 3.68 2.84 -13.18
C ASN A 109 4.51 4.13 -13.29
N SER A 110 4.22 5.12 -12.46
CA SER A 110 4.97 6.38 -12.43
C SER A 110 6.42 6.17 -12.04
N TYR A 111 6.66 5.38 -11.00
CA TYR A 111 8.00 5.13 -10.46
C TYR A 111 8.88 4.35 -11.44
N PHE A 112 8.34 3.32 -12.08
CA PHE A 112 9.10 2.53 -13.06
C PHE A 112 9.35 3.27 -14.36
N ASP A 113 8.50 4.18 -14.77
CA ASP A 113 8.78 5.06 -15.90
C ASP A 113 10.08 5.83 -15.69
N ASP A 114 10.34 6.26 -14.44
CA ASP A 114 11.56 7.01 -14.11
C ASP A 114 12.79 6.13 -13.95
N HIS A 115 12.65 4.99 -13.30
CA HIS A 115 13.79 4.25 -12.76
C HIS A 115 13.91 2.83 -13.32
N GLY A 116 12.79 2.19 -13.66
CA GLY A 116 12.77 0.79 -14.09
C GLY A 116 12.80 0.64 -15.60
N ILE A 117 11.91 1.34 -16.30
CA ILE A 117 11.79 1.20 -17.76
C ILE A 117 13.05 1.72 -18.44
N ASP A 118 13.58 2.84 -18.01
CA ASP A 118 14.81 3.40 -18.56
C ASP A 118 15.99 2.45 -18.35
N HIS A 119 16.08 1.82 -17.18
CA HIS A 119 17.12 0.84 -16.90
C HIS A 119 16.97 -0.39 -17.80
N ILE A 120 15.77 -0.91 -17.99
CA ILE A 120 15.48 -2.03 -18.86
C ILE A 120 15.82 -1.68 -20.32
N LYS A 121 15.45 -0.50 -20.77
CA LYS A 121 15.80 -0.03 -22.12
C LYS A 121 17.29 0.06 -22.33
N SER A 122 18.03 0.55 -21.35
CA SER A 122 19.49 0.61 -21.39
C SER A 122 20.11 -0.78 -21.52
N LEU A 123 19.61 -1.76 -20.76
CA LEU A 123 20.08 -3.15 -20.84
C LEU A 123 19.81 -3.78 -22.20
N LYS A 124 18.65 -3.46 -22.80
CA LYS A 124 18.28 -4.00 -24.13
C LYS A 124 19.12 -3.40 -25.26
N LYS A 125 19.64 -2.19 -25.09
CA LYS A 125 20.48 -1.53 -26.07
C LYS A 125 21.94 -1.97 -25.99
N GLY A 126 22.32 -2.53 -24.87
CA GLY A 126 23.66 -3.06 -24.67
C GLY A 126 23.78 -4.47 -25.19
#